data_cb6089dea11b8ce484ad23e7ad9c23a3
#
_entry.id   cb6089dea11b8ce484ad23e7ad9c23a3
#
_cell.length_a   1.000
_cell.length_b   1.000
_cell.length_c   1.000
_cell.angle_alpha   90.00
_cell.angle_beta   90.00
_cell.angle_gamma   90.00
#
_symmetry.space_group_name_H-M   'P 1'
#
loop_
_entity.id
_entity.type
_entity.pdbx_description
1 polymer ?
#
loop_
_entity_poly.entity_id
_entity_poly.type
_entity_poly.pdbx_seq_one_letter_code
_entity_poly.pdbx_strand_id
1 'polypeptide(L)'
;MSELALIIEDDEDLASIFAEALRGIGYEVEHIADGKLAQDRLKSGAAPFIILLDMHLPHISGRDLLTTIKQDELFEKTIVIITTADARMGDLYRDQADFVMIKPISFVQLRDLTARLKPK
;
A
#
# COMPACT_ATOMS: atom_id res chain seq x y z
N MET A 1 -5.76 19.09 6.53
CA MET A 1 -5.96 18.29 5.32
C MET A 1 -5.70 16.82 5.61
N SER A 2 -6.44 15.94 4.95
CA SER A 2 -6.28 14.51 5.15
C SER A 2 -5.09 13.99 4.38
N GLU A 3 -4.37 13.05 4.97
CA GLU A 3 -3.31 12.33 4.28
C GLU A 3 -3.91 11.32 3.31
N LEU A 4 -3.27 11.13 2.17
CA LEU A 4 -3.72 10.19 1.14
C LEU A 4 -3.10 8.82 1.34
N ALA A 5 -3.94 7.80 1.37
CA ALA A 5 -3.54 6.40 1.35
C ALA A 5 -3.91 5.79 -0.01
N LEU A 6 -2.93 5.23 -0.69
CA LEU A 6 -3.15 4.53 -1.96
C LEU A 6 -3.15 3.03 -1.68
N ILE A 7 -4.25 2.36 -2.02
CA ILE A 7 -4.39 0.91 -1.86
C ILE A 7 -4.26 0.28 -3.24
N ILE A 8 -3.23 -0.55 -3.42
CA ILE A 8 -3.01 -1.30 -4.66
C ILE A 8 -3.28 -2.76 -4.34
N GLU A 9 -4.49 -3.22 -4.67
CA GLU A 9 -5.02 -4.54 -4.29
C GLU A 9 -6.06 -4.96 -5.33
N ASP A 10 -5.91 -6.13 -5.92
CA ASP A 10 -6.84 -6.62 -6.94
C ASP A 10 -8.10 -7.24 -6.37
N ASP A 11 -8.09 -7.72 -5.13
CA ASP A 11 -9.28 -8.22 -4.46
C ASP A 11 -10.12 -7.05 -3.95
N GLU A 12 -11.27 -6.82 -4.58
CA GLU A 12 -12.12 -5.67 -4.24
C GLU A 12 -12.69 -5.74 -2.84
N ASP A 13 -12.98 -6.93 -2.35
CA ASP A 13 -13.50 -7.09 -0.97
C ASP A 13 -12.43 -6.73 0.05
N LEU A 14 -11.21 -7.20 -0.15
CA LEU A 14 -10.09 -6.82 0.72
C LEU A 14 -9.82 -5.33 0.64
N ALA A 15 -9.79 -4.78 -0.56
CA ALA A 15 -9.55 -3.33 -0.74
C ALA A 15 -10.61 -2.51 -0.01
N SER A 16 -11.87 -2.94 -0.05
CA SER A 16 -12.96 -2.26 0.67
C SER A 16 -12.75 -2.30 2.17
N ILE A 17 -12.32 -3.43 2.71
CA ILE A 17 -12.03 -3.56 4.14
C ILE A 17 -10.87 -2.64 4.54
N PHE A 18 -9.79 -2.64 3.75
CA PHE A 18 -8.65 -1.77 4.01
C PHE A 18 -9.05 -0.29 3.92
N ALA A 19 -9.85 0.07 2.92
CA ALA A 19 -10.31 1.44 2.74
C ALA A 19 -11.16 1.89 3.94
N GLU A 20 -12.03 1.03 4.43
CA GLU A 20 -12.86 1.34 5.59
C GLU A 20 -11.99 1.60 6.83
N ALA A 21 -10.98 0.76 7.06
CA ALA A 21 -10.07 0.93 8.18
C ALA A 21 -9.36 2.28 8.12
N LEU A 22 -8.87 2.65 6.94
CA LEU A 22 -8.10 3.88 6.76
C LEU A 22 -8.99 5.12 6.79
N ARG A 23 -10.16 5.08 6.14
CA ARG A 23 -11.11 6.20 6.19
C ARG A 23 -11.59 6.46 7.61
N GLY A 24 -11.80 5.40 8.37
CA GLY A 24 -12.29 5.50 9.75
C GLY A 24 -11.36 6.28 10.66
N ILE A 25 -10.08 6.39 10.34
CA ILE A 25 -9.10 7.16 11.12
C ILE A 25 -8.64 8.43 10.39
N GLY A 26 -9.34 8.82 9.33
CA GLY A 26 -9.16 10.14 8.72
C GLY A 26 -8.29 10.20 7.48
N TYR A 27 -7.89 9.06 6.91
CA TYR A 27 -7.20 9.09 5.61
C TYR A 27 -8.19 9.32 4.47
N GLU A 28 -7.74 10.02 3.45
CA GLU A 28 -8.35 9.91 2.13
C GLU A 28 -7.82 8.63 1.48
N VAL A 29 -8.67 7.90 0.76
CA VAL A 29 -8.29 6.61 0.18
C VAL A 29 -8.53 6.61 -1.32
N GLU A 30 -7.52 6.18 -2.04
CA GLU A 30 -7.60 5.88 -3.47
C GLU A 30 -7.29 4.40 -3.64
N HIS A 31 -8.10 3.70 -4.43
CA HIS A 31 -7.94 2.27 -4.67
C HIS A 31 -7.65 2.01 -6.15
N ILE A 32 -6.65 1.18 -6.41
CA ILE A 32 -6.31 0.73 -7.76
C ILE A 32 -6.16 -0.79 -7.71
N ALA A 33 -6.86 -1.48 -8.63
CA ALA A 33 -6.94 -2.94 -8.61
C ALA A 33 -5.99 -3.64 -9.56
N ASP A 34 -5.19 -2.90 -10.32
CA ASP A 34 -4.40 -3.44 -11.42
C ASP A 34 -3.01 -2.83 -11.42
N GLY A 35 -2.00 -3.68 -11.64
CA GLY A 35 -0.60 -3.22 -11.61
C GLY A 35 -0.26 -2.19 -12.68
N LYS A 36 -0.86 -2.31 -13.87
CA LYS A 36 -0.62 -1.34 -14.94
C LYS A 36 -1.21 0.02 -14.61
N LEU A 37 -2.44 0.04 -14.09
CA LEU A 37 -3.08 1.28 -13.66
C LEU A 37 -2.32 1.90 -12.48
N ALA A 38 -1.81 1.07 -11.58
CA ALA A 38 -1.00 1.54 -10.47
C ALA A 38 0.30 2.19 -10.98
N GLN A 39 0.96 1.58 -11.95
CA GLN A 39 2.16 2.15 -12.55
C GLN A 39 1.85 3.52 -13.17
N ASP A 40 0.75 3.63 -13.90
CA ASP A 40 0.34 4.90 -14.50
C ASP A 40 0.06 5.95 -13.43
N ARG A 41 -0.61 5.56 -12.34
CA ARG A 41 -0.89 6.46 -11.22
C ARG A 41 0.39 6.95 -10.55
N LEU A 42 1.38 6.09 -10.37
CA LEU A 42 2.65 6.48 -9.75
C LEU A 42 3.45 7.45 -10.60
N LYS A 43 3.21 7.48 -11.90
CA LYS A 43 3.89 8.42 -12.81
C LYS A 43 3.22 9.79 -12.86
N SER A 44 2.04 9.93 -12.27
CA SER A 44 1.26 11.17 -12.33
C SER A 44 0.61 11.44 -11.00
N GLY A 45 0.46 12.70 -10.66
CA GLY A 45 -0.19 13.12 -9.42
C GLY A 45 0.77 13.17 -8.23
N ALA A 46 0.22 13.50 -7.08
CA ALA A 46 0.99 13.68 -5.85
C ALA A 46 1.36 12.33 -5.23
N ALA A 47 2.49 12.31 -4.53
CA ALA A 47 2.92 11.13 -3.78
C ALA A 47 1.95 10.89 -2.62
N PRO A 48 1.47 9.66 -2.44
CA PRO A 48 0.67 9.33 -1.26
C PRO A 48 1.51 9.38 0.01
N PHE A 49 0.83 9.55 1.15
CA PHE A 49 1.47 9.41 2.45
C PHE A 49 1.80 7.95 2.77
N ILE A 50 0.84 7.04 2.45
CA ILE A 50 0.99 5.59 2.62
C ILE A 50 0.60 4.90 1.32
N ILE A 51 1.33 3.84 0.96
CA ILE A 51 0.94 2.90 -0.08
C ILE A 51 0.80 1.52 0.55
N LEU A 52 -0.40 0.92 0.45
CA LEU A 52 -0.59 -0.51 0.68
C LEU A 52 -0.40 -1.21 -0.65
N LEU A 53 0.58 -2.08 -0.74
CA LEU A 53 0.97 -2.71 -1.99
C LEU A 53 0.85 -4.23 -1.89
N ASP A 54 -0.11 -4.80 -2.63
CA ASP A 54 -0.22 -6.25 -2.78
C ASP A 54 0.92 -6.72 -3.70
N MET A 55 1.62 -7.76 -3.28
CA MET A 55 2.73 -8.31 -4.05
C MET A 55 2.25 -9.21 -5.20
N HIS A 56 0.99 -9.60 -5.24
CA HIS A 56 0.40 -10.46 -6.27
C HIS A 56 -0.69 -9.70 -7.03
N LEU A 57 -0.29 -9.00 -8.09
CA LEU A 57 -1.18 -8.18 -8.90
C LEU A 57 -1.20 -8.70 -10.34
N PRO A 58 -2.31 -8.49 -11.08
CA PRO A 58 -2.32 -8.75 -12.52
C PRO A 58 -1.49 -7.72 -13.26
N HIS A 59 -0.94 -8.14 -14.40
CA HIS A 59 -0.19 -7.38 -15.41
C HIS A 59 1.19 -6.93 -14.94
N ILE A 60 1.29 -6.10 -13.92
CA ILE A 60 2.57 -5.68 -13.36
C ILE A 60 2.61 -6.10 -11.90
N SER A 61 3.64 -6.84 -11.53
CA SER A 61 3.74 -7.40 -10.18
C SER A 61 4.00 -6.32 -9.12
N GLY A 62 3.60 -6.61 -7.88
CA GLY A 62 3.92 -5.74 -6.76
C GLY A 62 5.42 -5.53 -6.58
N ARG A 63 6.23 -6.56 -6.89
CA ARG A 63 7.68 -6.44 -6.86
C ARG A 63 8.20 -5.35 -7.80
N ASP A 64 7.67 -5.32 -9.03
CA ASP A 64 8.10 -4.32 -10.01
C ASP A 64 7.65 -2.92 -9.61
N LEU A 65 6.44 -2.80 -9.07
CA LEU A 65 5.96 -1.53 -8.53
C LEU A 65 6.80 -1.04 -7.36
N LEU A 66 7.17 -1.96 -6.46
CA LEU A 66 8.02 -1.62 -5.32
C LEU A 66 9.37 -1.07 -5.79
N THR A 67 9.98 -1.68 -6.80
CA THR A 67 11.22 -1.20 -7.39
C THR A 67 11.05 0.22 -7.93
N THR A 68 9.95 0.47 -8.66
CA THR A 68 9.65 1.80 -9.19
C THR A 68 9.52 2.83 -8.07
N ILE A 69 8.80 2.49 -7.01
CA ILE A 69 8.60 3.39 -5.87
C ILE A 69 9.94 3.72 -5.20
N LYS A 70 10.77 2.70 -4.98
CA LYS A 70 12.03 2.89 -4.26
C LYS A 70 13.08 3.64 -5.05
N GLN A 71 12.99 3.66 -6.37
CA GLN A 71 13.95 4.36 -7.23
C GLN A 71 13.56 5.82 -7.49
N ASP A 72 12.35 6.24 -7.11
CA ASP A 72 11.85 7.57 -7.41
C ASP A 72 11.87 8.44 -6.15
N GLU A 73 12.62 9.55 -6.21
CA GLU A 73 12.74 10.50 -5.11
C GLU A 73 11.38 11.07 -4.67
N LEU A 74 10.40 11.11 -5.57
CA LEU A 74 9.06 11.58 -5.26
C LEU A 74 8.46 10.82 -4.08
N PHE A 75 8.79 9.52 -3.94
CA PHE A 75 8.24 8.65 -2.91
C PHE A 75 9.17 8.45 -1.72
N GLU A 76 10.20 9.30 -1.59
CA GLU A 76 11.20 9.15 -0.52
C GLU A 76 10.56 9.11 0.87
N LYS A 77 9.52 9.91 1.09
CA LYS A 77 8.84 10.00 2.38
C LYS A 77 7.56 9.16 2.46
N THR A 78 7.19 8.50 1.37
CA THR A 78 6.00 7.64 1.36
C THR A 78 6.26 6.38 2.16
N ILE A 79 5.34 6.06 3.06
CA ILE A 79 5.40 4.82 3.84
C ILE A 79 4.83 3.70 2.99
N VAL A 80 5.60 2.64 2.78
CA VAL A 80 5.18 1.50 1.99
C VAL A 80 4.93 0.31 2.90
N ILE A 81 3.70 -0.20 2.85
CA ILE A 81 3.28 -1.41 3.55
C ILE A 81 2.98 -2.46 2.49
N ILE A 82 3.80 -3.50 2.41
CA ILE A 82 3.50 -4.59 1.49
C ILE A 82 2.57 -5.60 2.15
N THR A 83 1.66 -6.15 1.36
CA THR A 83 0.73 -7.18 1.80
C THR A 83 0.93 -8.41 0.93
N THR A 84 0.94 -9.59 1.53
CA THR A 84 1.13 -10.83 0.81
C THR A 84 0.58 -12.01 1.61
N ALA A 85 0.09 -13.03 0.92
CA ALA A 85 -0.25 -14.31 1.55
C ALA A 85 0.97 -15.21 1.71
N ASP A 86 2.09 -14.86 1.09
CA ASP A 86 3.31 -15.66 1.11
C ASP A 86 4.34 -15.04 2.08
N ALA A 87 4.54 -15.69 3.23
CA ALA A 87 5.46 -15.19 4.25
C ALA A 87 6.91 -15.12 3.75
N ARG A 88 7.31 -16.02 2.85
CA ARG A 88 8.66 -16.00 2.28
C ARG A 88 8.88 -14.78 1.40
N MET A 89 7.86 -14.41 0.61
CA MET A 89 7.92 -13.18 -0.18
C MET A 89 8.00 -11.96 0.73
N GLY A 90 7.23 -11.96 1.81
CA GLY A 90 7.29 -10.88 2.80
C GLY A 90 8.71 -10.72 3.37
N ASP A 91 9.36 -11.81 3.74
CA ASP A 91 10.72 -11.78 4.25
C ASP A 91 11.72 -11.29 3.20
N LEU A 92 11.55 -11.75 1.95
CA LEU A 92 12.45 -11.39 0.85
C LEU A 92 12.47 -9.89 0.58
N TYR A 93 11.32 -9.23 0.70
CA TYR A 93 11.19 -7.80 0.40
C TYR A 93 11.09 -6.91 1.63
N ARG A 94 11.28 -7.45 2.82
CA ARG A 94 11.14 -6.71 4.07
C ARG A 94 12.04 -5.47 4.14
N ASP A 95 13.24 -5.57 3.60
CA ASP A 95 14.21 -4.46 3.63
C ASP A 95 13.85 -3.33 2.64
N GLN A 96 12.93 -3.61 1.71
CA GLN A 96 12.53 -2.64 0.70
C GLN A 96 11.21 -1.94 1.03
N ALA A 97 10.54 -2.35 2.10
CA ALA A 97 9.29 -1.74 2.56
C ALA A 97 9.45 -1.28 3.99
N ASP A 98 8.58 -0.37 4.41
CA ASP A 98 8.58 0.07 5.80
C ASP A 98 7.94 -0.97 6.71
N PHE A 99 6.90 -1.65 6.21
CA PHE A 99 6.19 -2.71 6.95
C PHE A 99 5.76 -3.82 6.01
N VAL A 100 5.61 -5.01 6.56
CA VAL A 100 5.10 -6.18 5.86
C VAL A 100 3.94 -6.75 6.67
N MET A 101 2.80 -6.96 6.02
CA MET A 101 1.65 -7.62 6.63
C MET A 101 1.31 -8.88 5.86
N ILE A 102 1.17 -9.98 6.57
CA ILE A 102 0.87 -11.30 5.98
C ILE A 102 -0.64 -11.51 6.03
N LYS A 103 -1.23 -11.86 4.89
CA LYS A 103 -2.66 -12.15 4.82
C LYS A 103 -2.99 -13.46 5.53
N PRO A 104 -4.13 -13.59 6.20
CA PRO A 104 -5.20 -12.59 6.33
C PRO A 104 -4.82 -11.46 7.27
N ILE A 105 -5.12 -10.23 6.87
CA ILE A 105 -4.77 -9.03 7.63
C ILE A 105 -5.96 -8.63 8.51
N SER A 106 -5.70 -8.46 9.80
CA SER A 106 -6.71 -7.99 10.75
C SER A 106 -7.03 -6.52 10.47
N PHE A 107 -8.33 -6.20 10.39
CA PHE A 107 -8.83 -4.83 10.31
C PHE A 107 -8.25 -3.96 11.44
N VAL A 108 -8.27 -4.50 12.66
CA VAL A 108 -7.80 -3.77 13.84
C VAL A 108 -6.30 -3.52 13.76
N GLN A 109 -5.53 -4.52 13.35
CA GLN A 109 -4.07 -4.37 13.24
C GLN A 109 -3.71 -3.30 12.20
N LEU A 110 -4.36 -3.33 11.04
CA LEU A 110 -4.12 -2.35 9.99
C LEU A 110 -4.52 -0.95 10.47
N ARG A 111 -5.70 -0.83 11.06
CA ARG A 111 -6.19 0.44 11.60
C ARG A 111 -5.22 1.00 12.63
N ASP A 112 -4.78 0.19 13.59
CA ASP A 112 -3.92 0.66 14.67
C ASP A 112 -2.54 1.06 14.16
N LEU A 113 -1.97 0.29 13.24
CA LEU A 113 -0.68 0.63 12.64
C LEU A 113 -0.77 1.96 11.88
N THR A 114 -1.77 2.10 11.02
CA THR A 114 -1.89 3.29 10.17
C THR A 114 -2.29 4.53 10.98
N ALA A 115 -3.01 4.35 12.09
CA ALA A 115 -3.31 5.43 13.00
C ALA A 115 -2.03 5.98 13.66
N ARG A 116 -1.12 5.08 14.05
CA ARG A 116 0.15 5.50 14.68
C ARG A 116 1.08 6.20 13.68
N LEU A 117 0.96 5.88 12.40
CA LEU A 117 1.81 6.47 11.37
C LEU A 117 1.36 7.86 10.93
N LYS A 118 0.12 8.25 11.24
CA LYS A 118 -0.38 9.57 10.88
C LYS A 118 0.42 10.67 11.55
N PRO A 119 0.70 11.78 10.85
CA PRO A 119 1.32 12.93 11.49
C PRO A 119 0.41 13.49 12.58
N LYS A 120 1.03 13.94 13.66
CA LYS A 120 0.31 14.55 14.78
C LYS A 120 0.06 16.03 14.52
#